data_49efc4b8fa142fd14695f5894dfabf5d
#
_entry.id   49efc4b8fa142fd14695f5894dfabf5d
#
_cell.length_a   1.000
_cell.length_b   1.000
_cell.length_c   1.000
_cell.angle_alpha   90.00
_cell.angle_beta   90.00
_cell.angle_gamma   90.00
#
_symmetry.space_group_name_H-M   'P 1'
#
loop_
_entity.id
_entity.type
_entity.pdbx_description
1 polymer ?
#
loop_
_entity_poly.entity_id
_entity_poly.type
_entity_poly.pdbx_seq_one_letter_code
_entity_poly.pdbx_strand_id
1 'polypeptide(L)'
;MKILITTDWYTPAVNGVVTSVKNLQRELERRGHEVRILTLSQSLHSWSRDGVTAIGSVNAGRIYPGARLRTAMAGRWVRELMDWRSDVIHSQCEFSTFFLARRIAEELDVPLVHTYHTVYEDYTHYFSPSVRWGRCAVAAFSRWVAAQVDGMIAPTGKVRGLLQGYGVRCPVFVVPTGIDLRRFQQEGDPMRRAVLRASLGIPAENTVLVCVGRLAE
;
A
#
# COMPACT_ATOMS: atom_id res chain seq x y z
N MET A 1 15.52 -11.44 -9.56
CA MET A 1 14.10 -11.84 -9.64
C MET A 1 13.30 -10.71 -10.26
N LYS A 2 12.26 -11.03 -11.00
CA LYS A 2 11.25 -10.10 -11.52
C LYS A 2 10.08 -10.03 -10.55
N ILE A 3 9.80 -8.87 -10.00
CA ILE A 3 8.79 -8.69 -8.95
C ILE A 3 7.72 -7.73 -9.45
N LEU A 4 6.47 -8.18 -9.52
CA LEU A 4 5.34 -7.32 -9.83
C LEU A 4 4.69 -6.84 -8.53
N ILE A 5 4.75 -5.56 -8.24
CA ILE A 5 4.03 -4.95 -7.13
C ILE A 5 2.70 -4.38 -7.65
N THR A 6 1.59 -4.72 -6.99
CA THR A 6 0.26 -4.21 -7.36
C THR A 6 -0.31 -3.35 -6.24
N THR A 7 -0.86 -2.19 -6.59
CA THR A 7 -1.42 -1.23 -5.63
C THR A 7 -2.47 -0.34 -6.29
N ASP A 8 -3.58 -0.08 -5.60
CA ASP A 8 -4.60 0.85 -6.10
C ASP A 8 -4.15 2.32 -6.01
N TRP A 9 -3.16 2.58 -5.14
CA TRP A 9 -2.63 3.91 -4.86
C TRP A 9 -1.16 4.00 -5.25
N TYR A 10 -0.83 4.93 -6.15
CA TYR A 10 0.55 5.24 -6.52
C TYR A 10 0.70 6.74 -6.81
N THR A 11 1.89 7.19 -7.21
CA THR A 11 2.12 8.60 -7.56
C THR A 11 1.11 9.10 -8.60
N PRO A 12 0.61 10.33 -8.48
CA PRO A 12 1.02 11.43 -7.59
C PRO A 12 0.37 11.43 -6.19
N ALA A 13 -0.43 10.44 -5.83
CA ALA A 13 -1.02 10.35 -4.49
C ALA A 13 0.06 10.26 -3.40
N VAL A 14 -0.19 10.89 -2.24
CA VAL A 14 0.71 10.88 -1.08
C VAL A 14 -0.04 10.29 0.11
N ASN A 15 0.34 9.07 0.50
CA ASN A 15 -0.16 8.39 1.70
C ASN A 15 0.86 7.33 2.18
N GLY A 16 0.58 6.67 3.30
CA GLY A 16 1.47 5.68 3.90
C GLY A 16 1.72 4.46 2.98
N VAL A 17 0.69 3.99 2.26
CA VAL A 17 0.83 2.85 1.33
C VAL A 17 1.75 3.22 0.18
N VAL A 18 1.54 4.38 -0.47
CA VAL A 18 2.39 4.86 -1.57
C VAL A 18 3.84 5.00 -1.12
N THR A 19 4.07 5.57 0.08
CA THR A 19 5.41 5.70 0.65
C THR A 19 6.06 4.33 0.87
N SER A 20 5.32 3.38 1.44
CA SER A 20 5.77 2.00 1.66
C SER A 20 6.13 1.31 0.34
N VAL A 21 5.26 1.38 -0.66
CA VAL A 21 5.49 0.79 -2.00
C VAL A 21 6.74 1.37 -2.67
N LYS A 22 6.92 2.69 -2.62
CA LYS A 22 8.11 3.35 -3.21
C LYS A 22 9.40 2.97 -2.49
N ASN A 23 9.36 2.86 -1.16
CA ASN A 23 10.53 2.42 -0.40
C ASN A 23 10.87 0.96 -0.71
N LEU A 24 9.86 0.09 -0.78
CA LEU A 24 10.00 -1.32 -1.13
C LEU A 24 10.58 -1.46 -2.55
N GLN A 25 10.00 -0.78 -3.55
CA GLN A 25 10.48 -0.78 -4.93
C GLN A 25 11.97 -0.41 -4.99
N ARG A 26 12.34 0.76 -4.42
CA ARG A 26 13.72 1.25 -4.42
C ARG A 26 14.69 0.28 -3.77
N GLU A 27 14.30 -0.33 -2.66
CA GLU A 27 15.16 -1.27 -1.93
C GLU A 27 15.35 -2.59 -2.70
N LEU A 28 14.29 -3.09 -3.35
CA LEU A 28 14.37 -4.27 -4.22
C LEU A 28 15.24 -4.02 -5.45
N GLU A 29 15.07 -2.87 -6.12
CA GLU A 29 15.92 -2.46 -7.25
C GLU A 29 17.39 -2.30 -6.84
N ARG A 30 17.65 -1.70 -5.67
CA ARG A 30 19.01 -1.58 -5.10
C ARG A 30 19.66 -2.94 -4.84
N ARG A 31 18.86 -3.97 -4.57
CA ARG A 31 19.31 -5.37 -4.40
C ARG A 31 19.42 -6.14 -5.71
N GLY A 32 19.24 -5.48 -6.84
CA GLY A 32 19.39 -6.08 -8.18
C GLY A 32 18.16 -6.85 -8.65
N HIS A 33 16.97 -6.61 -8.07
CA HIS A 33 15.72 -7.15 -8.58
C HIS A 33 15.15 -6.22 -9.66
N GLU A 34 14.47 -6.79 -10.63
CA GLU A 34 13.70 -6.06 -11.63
C GLU A 34 12.27 -5.89 -11.10
N VAL A 35 11.81 -4.64 -10.92
CA VAL A 35 10.52 -4.35 -10.32
C VAL A 35 9.61 -3.64 -11.31
N ARG A 36 8.37 -4.10 -11.44
CA ARG A 36 7.30 -3.37 -12.13
C ARG A 36 6.15 -3.09 -11.18
N ILE A 37 5.46 -1.99 -11.45
CA ILE A 37 4.29 -1.56 -10.68
C ILE A 37 3.04 -1.67 -11.54
N LEU A 38 1.99 -2.30 -11.00
CA LEU A 38 0.64 -2.25 -11.56
C LEU A 38 -0.25 -1.40 -10.64
N THR A 39 -0.83 -0.33 -11.18
CA THR A 39 -1.65 0.60 -10.41
C THR A 39 -2.88 1.07 -11.19
N LEU A 40 -3.67 1.99 -10.59
CA LEU A 40 -4.81 2.62 -11.22
C LEU A 40 -4.45 4.04 -11.72
N SER A 41 -4.82 4.32 -12.96
CA SER A 41 -4.71 5.66 -13.54
C SER A 41 -5.71 6.61 -12.90
N GLN A 42 -5.37 7.90 -12.83
CA GLN A 42 -6.30 8.96 -12.40
C GLN A 42 -7.38 9.28 -13.45
N SER A 43 -7.32 8.66 -14.64
CA SER A 43 -8.23 8.86 -15.77
C SER A 43 -8.76 7.52 -16.29
N LEU A 44 -9.66 7.58 -17.27
CA LEU A 44 -10.16 6.39 -17.99
C LEU A 44 -9.09 5.72 -18.87
N HIS A 45 -8.00 6.42 -19.18
CA HIS A 45 -6.96 5.93 -20.06
C HIS A 45 -5.90 5.15 -19.28
N SER A 46 -5.58 3.96 -19.80
CA SER A 46 -4.46 3.16 -19.32
C SER A 46 -3.17 3.58 -20.02
N TRP A 47 -2.06 3.48 -19.32
CA TRP A 47 -0.72 3.79 -19.84
C TRP A 47 0.35 2.92 -19.17
N SER A 48 1.50 2.77 -19.84
CA SER A 48 2.67 2.11 -19.26
C SER A 48 3.91 2.92 -19.59
N ARG A 49 4.70 3.24 -18.59
CA ARG A 49 5.95 4.01 -18.71
C ARG A 49 6.83 3.77 -17.50
N ASP A 50 8.15 3.68 -17.73
CA ASP A 50 9.18 3.59 -16.69
C ASP A 50 8.92 2.48 -15.65
N GLY A 51 8.49 1.29 -16.13
CA GLY A 51 8.17 0.15 -15.25
C GLY A 51 6.83 0.26 -14.51
N VAL A 52 6.06 1.32 -14.72
CA VAL A 52 4.74 1.53 -14.12
C VAL A 52 3.66 1.34 -15.17
N THR A 53 2.74 0.42 -14.93
CA THR A 53 1.53 0.21 -15.72
C THR A 53 0.33 0.68 -14.93
N ALA A 54 -0.37 1.69 -15.44
CA ALA A 54 -1.56 2.25 -14.80
C ALA A 54 -2.80 1.93 -15.62
N ILE A 55 -3.75 1.21 -15.02
CA ILE A 55 -5.01 0.82 -15.65
C ILE A 55 -6.04 1.93 -15.47
N GLY A 56 -6.72 2.30 -16.55
CA GLY A 56 -7.78 3.29 -16.54
C GLY A 56 -8.84 3.00 -15.48
N SER A 57 -9.26 4.02 -14.76
CA SER A 57 -10.20 3.87 -13.65
C SER A 57 -11.15 5.06 -13.51
N VAL A 58 -12.27 4.82 -12.83
CA VAL A 58 -13.26 5.83 -12.45
C VAL A 58 -13.16 6.13 -10.96
N ASN A 59 -13.46 7.37 -10.61
CA ASN A 59 -13.52 7.79 -9.21
C ASN A 59 -14.70 7.10 -8.50
N ALA A 60 -14.43 6.43 -7.40
CA ALA A 60 -15.40 5.79 -6.51
C ALA A 60 -15.37 6.41 -5.10
N GLY A 61 -14.94 7.65 -4.98
CA GLY A 61 -14.77 8.37 -3.71
C GLY A 61 -16.06 8.54 -2.88
N ARG A 62 -17.23 8.24 -3.46
CA ARG A 62 -18.49 8.12 -2.70
C ARG A 62 -18.56 6.86 -1.85
N ILE A 63 -17.82 5.81 -2.20
CA ILE A 63 -17.76 4.55 -1.43
C ILE A 63 -16.72 4.69 -0.31
N TYR A 64 -15.55 5.21 -0.66
CA TYR A 64 -14.46 5.46 0.28
C TYR A 64 -13.59 6.60 -0.27
N PRO A 65 -13.16 7.58 0.55
CA PRO A 65 -12.35 8.71 0.10
C PRO A 65 -11.13 8.27 -0.71
N GLY A 66 -11.11 8.69 -1.97
CA GLY A 66 -10.03 8.38 -2.91
C GLY A 66 -10.10 6.99 -3.56
N ALA A 67 -11.10 6.16 -3.26
CA ALA A 67 -11.28 4.87 -3.93
C ALA A 67 -11.48 5.05 -5.44
N ARG A 68 -10.96 4.09 -6.21
CA ARG A 68 -11.09 4.05 -7.66
C ARG A 68 -11.46 2.63 -8.11
N LEU A 69 -12.31 2.52 -9.11
CA LEU A 69 -12.67 1.26 -9.74
C LEU A 69 -12.06 1.19 -11.13
N ARG A 70 -11.39 0.09 -11.44
CA ARG A 70 -10.81 -0.13 -12.76
C ARG A 70 -11.87 -0.17 -13.85
N THR A 71 -11.53 0.30 -15.05
CA THR A 71 -12.32 0.10 -16.24
C THR A 71 -12.10 -1.31 -16.81
N ALA A 72 -13.05 -1.81 -17.61
CA ALA A 72 -12.97 -3.15 -18.22
C ALA A 72 -11.83 -3.32 -19.24
N MET A 73 -11.24 -2.21 -19.73
CA MET A 73 -10.28 -2.21 -20.86
C MET A 73 -8.81 -2.44 -20.43
N ALA A 74 -8.56 -3.41 -19.54
CA ALA A 74 -7.20 -3.70 -19.05
C ALA A 74 -6.46 -4.78 -19.90
N GLY A 75 -7.12 -5.46 -20.83
CA GLY A 75 -6.64 -6.72 -21.42
C GLY A 75 -5.25 -6.65 -22.08
N ARG A 76 -4.91 -5.58 -22.82
CA ARG A 76 -3.59 -5.39 -23.45
C ARG A 76 -2.50 -5.23 -22.39
N TRP A 77 -2.71 -4.35 -21.44
CA TRP A 77 -1.73 -3.99 -20.42
C TRP A 77 -1.44 -5.15 -19.46
N VAL A 78 -2.47 -5.93 -19.14
CA VAL A 78 -2.31 -7.15 -18.33
C VAL A 78 -1.52 -8.20 -19.11
N ARG A 79 -1.76 -8.38 -20.42
CA ARG A 79 -0.94 -9.27 -21.26
C ARG A 79 0.52 -8.86 -21.31
N GLU A 80 0.84 -7.57 -21.46
CA GLU A 80 2.22 -7.07 -21.44
C GLU A 80 2.93 -7.38 -20.11
N LEU A 81 2.20 -7.38 -18.98
CA LEU A 81 2.74 -7.80 -17.68
C LEU A 81 2.92 -9.32 -17.59
N MET A 82 2.00 -10.10 -18.16
CA MET A 82 2.14 -11.56 -18.26
C MET A 82 3.34 -11.95 -19.14
N ASP A 83 3.50 -11.29 -20.30
CA ASP A 83 4.64 -11.51 -21.21
C ASP A 83 5.98 -11.18 -20.56
N TRP A 84 5.99 -10.24 -19.63
CA TRP A 84 7.19 -9.93 -18.84
C TRP A 84 7.59 -11.06 -17.87
N ARG A 85 6.65 -11.92 -17.46
CA ARG A 85 6.86 -13.10 -16.60
C ARG A 85 7.54 -12.74 -15.27
N SER A 86 6.76 -12.22 -14.34
CA SER A 86 7.21 -12.04 -12.95
C SER A 86 7.47 -13.38 -12.25
N ASP A 87 8.46 -13.43 -11.35
CA ASP A 87 8.75 -14.58 -10.50
C ASP A 87 7.85 -14.62 -9.25
N VAL A 88 7.35 -13.44 -8.84
CA VAL A 88 6.45 -13.28 -7.68
C VAL A 88 5.61 -12.02 -7.85
N ILE A 89 4.38 -12.04 -7.34
CA ILE A 89 3.49 -10.90 -7.30
C ILE A 89 3.28 -10.48 -5.86
N HIS A 90 3.44 -9.18 -5.59
CA HIS A 90 3.27 -8.60 -4.27
C HIS A 90 2.15 -7.57 -4.25
N SER A 91 1.00 -7.96 -3.75
CA SER A 91 -0.18 -7.09 -3.62
C SER A 91 -0.09 -6.20 -2.39
N GLN A 92 -0.46 -4.93 -2.54
CA GLN A 92 -0.44 -3.91 -1.48
C GLN A 92 -1.82 -3.34 -1.18
N CYS A 93 -2.84 -3.74 -1.93
CA CYS A 93 -4.23 -3.32 -1.75
C CYS A 93 -5.16 -4.49 -2.08
N GLU A 94 -6.34 -4.50 -1.48
CA GLU A 94 -7.30 -5.61 -1.53
C GLU A 94 -8.42 -5.42 -2.57
N PHE A 95 -8.36 -4.34 -3.37
CA PHE A 95 -9.45 -3.98 -4.27
C PHE A 95 -9.11 -4.21 -5.75
N SER A 96 -9.24 -3.21 -6.60
CA SER A 96 -9.19 -3.35 -8.06
C SER A 96 -7.92 -4.03 -8.59
N THR A 97 -6.73 -3.66 -8.08
CA THR A 97 -5.47 -4.26 -8.51
C THR A 97 -5.24 -5.64 -7.92
N PHE A 98 -5.86 -5.98 -6.79
CA PHE A 98 -5.79 -7.32 -6.20
C PHE A 98 -6.36 -8.39 -7.13
N PHE A 99 -7.52 -8.12 -7.75
CA PHE A 99 -8.12 -9.06 -8.70
C PHE A 99 -7.25 -9.27 -9.95
N LEU A 100 -6.54 -8.23 -10.38
CA LEU A 100 -5.58 -8.34 -11.48
C LEU A 100 -4.33 -9.13 -11.05
N ALA A 101 -3.81 -8.86 -9.85
CA ALA A 101 -2.68 -9.59 -9.26
C ALA A 101 -2.96 -11.09 -9.20
N ARG A 102 -4.14 -11.47 -8.66
CA ARG A 102 -4.57 -12.85 -8.56
C ARG A 102 -4.66 -13.51 -9.94
N ARG A 103 -5.30 -12.86 -10.89
CA ARG A 103 -5.40 -13.39 -12.26
C ARG A 103 -4.03 -13.60 -12.89
N ILE A 104 -3.10 -12.64 -12.75
CA ILE A 104 -1.75 -12.78 -13.31
C ILE A 104 -1.00 -13.91 -12.61
N ALA A 105 -1.13 -14.05 -11.28
CA ALA A 105 -0.51 -15.12 -10.51
C ALA A 105 -0.99 -16.49 -10.96
N GLU A 106 -2.31 -16.66 -11.12
CA GLU A 106 -2.95 -17.89 -11.61
C GLU A 106 -2.47 -18.26 -13.03
N GLU A 107 -2.42 -17.29 -13.95
CA GLU A 107 -2.01 -17.51 -15.35
C GLU A 107 -0.50 -17.80 -15.50
N LEU A 108 0.33 -17.25 -14.63
CA LEU A 108 1.78 -17.45 -14.65
C LEU A 108 2.25 -18.59 -13.76
N ASP A 109 1.38 -19.13 -12.93
CA ASP A 109 1.68 -20.12 -11.89
C ASP A 109 2.82 -19.64 -10.96
N VAL A 110 2.68 -18.41 -10.43
CA VAL A 110 3.66 -17.78 -9.54
C VAL A 110 3.06 -17.38 -8.21
N PRO A 111 3.87 -17.33 -7.14
CA PRO A 111 3.38 -16.97 -5.82
C PRO A 111 2.77 -15.56 -5.77
N LEU A 112 1.65 -15.43 -5.06
CA LEU A 112 1.02 -14.17 -4.70
C LEU A 112 1.16 -13.91 -3.20
N VAL A 113 1.88 -12.84 -2.85
CA VAL A 113 2.03 -12.38 -1.47
C VAL A 113 1.26 -11.08 -1.28
N HIS A 114 0.65 -10.87 -0.11
CA HIS A 114 -0.13 -9.68 0.19
C HIS A 114 0.32 -8.99 1.47
N THR A 115 0.52 -7.66 1.44
CA THR A 115 0.76 -6.86 2.65
C THR A 115 -0.53 -6.24 3.15
N TYR A 116 -0.89 -6.52 4.40
CA TYR A 116 -2.04 -5.97 5.08
C TYR A 116 -1.71 -4.62 5.71
N HIS A 117 -2.05 -3.52 5.01
CA HIS A 117 -1.71 -2.16 5.43
C HIS A 117 -2.74 -1.50 6.34
N THR A 118 -4.00 -1.89 6.22
CA THR A 118 -5.11 -1.17 6.85
C THR A 118 -5.77 -2.02 7.92
N VAL A 119 -5.79 -1.53 9.15
CA VAL A 119 -6.61 -2.12 10.22
C VAL A 119 -8.05 -1.65 10.02
N TYR A 120 -8.81 -2.39 9.21
CA TYR A 120 -10.18 -2.01 8.82
C TYR A 120 -11.14 -1.92 10.00
N GLU A 121 -10.84 -2.55 11.13
CA GLU A 121 -11.67 -2.42 12.35
C GLU A 121 -11.79 -0.97 12.83
N ASP A 122 -10.74 -0.17 12.67
CA ASP A 122 -10.72 1.24 13.07
C ASP A 122 -11.63 2.11 12.17
N TYR A 123 -12.02 1.58 11.01
CA TYR A 123 -12.85 2.26 10.00
C TYR A 123 -14.26 1.70 9.89
N THR A 124 -14.68 0.79 10.78
CA THR A 124 -16.02 0.15 10.71
C THR A 124 -17.15 1.15 10.82
N HIS A 125 -16.95 2.29 11.48
CA HIS A 125 -17.93 3.36 11.64
C HIS A 125 -18.35 4.00 10.29
N TYR A 126 -17.53 3.88 9.24
CA TYR A 126 -17.89 4.41 7.91
C TYR A 126 -18.90 3.54 7.15
N PHE A 127 -19.02 2.25 7.46
CA PHE A 127 -19.84 1.34 6.66
C PHE A 127 -20.79 0.43 7.49
N SER A 128 -20.71 0.48 8.80
CA SER A 128 -21.57 -0.33 9.67
C SER A 128 -22.10 0.48 10.86
N PRO A 129 -23.41 0.49 11.10
CA PRO A 129 -24.01 1.13 12.27
C PRO A 129 -23.69 0.39 13.58
N SER A 130 -23.20 -0.86 13.48
CA SER A 130 -22.83 -1.70 14.62
C SER A 130 -21.37 -2.12 14.53
N VAL A 131 -20.58 -1.79 15.54
CA VAL A 131 -19.18 -2.18 15.67
C VAL A 131 -19.01 -3.71 15.56
N ARG A 132 -19.90 -4.47 16.19
CA ARG A 132 -19.84 -5.94 16.18
C ARG A 132 -20.03 -6.51 14.78
N TRP A 133 -21.03 -6.04 14.03
CA TRP A 133 -21.26 -6.45 12.65
C TRP A 133 -20.11 -6.01 11.74
N GLY A 134 -19.60 -4.79 11.92
CA GLY A 134 -18.44 -4.28 11.19
C GLY A 134 -17.21 -5.17 11.37
N ARG A 135 -16.89 -5.57 12.60
CA ARG A 135 -15.78 -6.49 12.90
C ARG A 135 -15.95 -7.85 12.26
N CYS A 136 -17.15 -8.43 12.31
CA CYS A 136 -17.44 -9.70 11.64
C CYS A 136 -17.24 -9.60 10.11
N ALA A 137 -17.68 -8.51 9.49
CA ALA A 137 -17.50 -8.25 8.07
C ALA A 137 -16.01 -8.11 7.70
N VAL A 138 -15.24 -7.34 8.48
CA VAL A 138 -13.79 -7.19 8.31
C VAL A 138 -13.08 -8.53 8.45
N ALA A 139 -13.41 -9.33 9.47
CA ALA A 139 -12.83 -10.66 9.67
C ALA A 139 -13.14 -11.59 8.48
N ALA A 140 -14.38 -11.59 7.99
CA ALA A 140 -14.77 -12.38 6.82
C ALA A 140 -14.02 -11.94 5.55
N PHE A 141 -13.92 -10.64 5.31
CA PHE A 141 -13.18 -10.07 4.20
C PHE A 141 -11.67 -10.40 4.28
N SER A 142 -11.05 -10.24 5.45
CA SER A 142 -9.63 -10.58 5.64
C SER A 142 -9.35 -12.07 5.41
N ARG A 143 -10.25 -12.97 5.87
CA ARG A 143 -10.16 -14.41 5.56
C ARG A 143 -10.28 -14.68 4.06
N TRP A 144 -11.20 -13.98 3.39
CA TRP A 144 -11.39 -14.14 1.95
C TRP A 144 -10.14 -13.71 1.17
N VAL A 145 -9.53 -12.56 1.50
CA VAL A 145 -8.24 -12.13 0.90
C VAL A 145 -7.16 -13.16 1.16
N ALA A 146 -7.03 -13.60 2.42
CA ALA A 146 -6.01 -14.58 2.82
C ALA A 146 -6.14 -15.94 2.12
N ALA A 147 -7.35 -16.34 1.75
CA ALA A 147 -7.60 -17.58 1.01
C ALA A 147 -7.19 -17.50 -0.48
N GLN A 148 -6.85 -16.30 -0.98
CA GLN A 148 -6.47 -16.05 -2.38
C GLN A 148 -4.96 -15.84 -2.56
N VAL A 149 -4.17 -15.95 -1.48
CA VAL A 149 -2.73 -15.63 -1.48
C VAL A 149 -1.93 -16.74 -0.81
N ASP A 150 -0.68 -16.92 -1.21
CA ASP A 150 0.24 -17.91 -0.66
C ASP A 150 0.81 -17.48 0.70
N GLY A 151 0.79 -16.20 0.98
CA GLY A 151 1.22 -15.64 2.27
C GLY A 151 0.86 -14.18 2.45
N MET A 152 0.74 -13.79 3.71
CA MET A 152 0.48 -12.40 4.09
C MET A 152 1.67 -11.80 4.84
N ILE A 153 1.86 -10.49 4.67
CA ILE A 153 2.80 -9.68 5.42
C ILE A 153 2.01 -8.76 6.34
N ALA A 154 2.32 -8.83 7.62
CA ALA A 154 1.81 -7.93 8.64
C ALA A 154 2.91 -6.95 9.07
N PRO A 155 2.65 -5.63 9.16
CA PRO A 155 3.68 -4.65 9.55
C PRO A 155 4.11 -4.77 11.01
N THR A 156 3.31 -5.43 11.85
CA THR A 156 3.60 -5.61 13.28
C THR A 156 3.09 -6.95 13.80
N GLY A 157 3.64 -7.40 14.95
CA GLY A 157 3.11 -8.58 15.65
C GLY A 157 1.65 -8.41 16.10
N LYS A 158 1.22 -7.18 16.42
CA LYS A 158 -0.17 -6.86 16.75
C LYS A 158 -1.10 -7.17 15.55
N VAL A 159 -0.73 -6.73 14.35
CA VAL A 159 -1.52 -6.99 13.14
C VAL A 159 -1.53 -8.49 12.80
N ARG A 160 -0.40 -9.20 12.97
CA ARG A 160 -0.39 -10.67 12.83
C ARG A 160 -1.36 -11.33 13.79
N GLY A 161 -1.35 -10.95 15.08
CA GLY A 161 -2.29 -11.47 16.08
C GLY A 161 -3.74 -11.19 15.74
N LEU A 162 -4.03 -10.01 15.18
CA LEU A 162 -5.35 -9.62 14.69
C LEU A 162 -5.82 -10.54 13.55
N LEU A 163 -4.98 -10.76 12.54
CA LEU A 163 -5.28 -11.65 11.40
C LEU A 163 -5.50 -13.10 11.86
N GLN A 164 -4.69 -13.58 12.81
CA GLN A 164 -4.90 -14.89 13.43
C GLN A 164 -6.23 -14.96 14.18
N GLY A 165 -6.60 -13.90 14.92
CA GLY A 165 -7.90 -13.78 15.58
C GLY A 165 -9.08 -13.76 14.60
N TYR A 166 -8.90 -13.30 13.38
CA TYR A 166 -9.89 -13.40 12.31
C TYR A 166 -10.02 -14.81 11.73
N GLY A 167 -9.09 -15.73 12.05
CA GLY A 167 -9.06 -17.09 11.51
C GLY A 167 -8.40 -17.19 10.14
N VAL A 168 -7.45 -16.30 9.82
CA VAL A 168 -6.59 -16.41 8.63
C VAL A 168 -5.72 -17.65 8.74
N ARG A 169 -5.65 -18.45 7.66
CA ARG A 169 -4.98 -19.76 7.65
C ARG A 169 -3.66 -19.78 6.87
N CYS A 170 -3.47 -18.86 5.91
CA CYS A 170 -2.19 -18.79 5.20
C CYS A 170 -1.06 -18.31 6.14
N PRO A 171 0.22 -18.57 5.80
CA PRO A 171 1.35 -18.04 6.55
C PRO A 171 1.30 -16.52 6.67
N VAL A 172 1.52 -15.99 7.88
CA VAL A 172 1.57 -14.52 8.14
C VAL A 172 2.94 -14.16 8.69
N PHE A 173 3.71 -13.43 7.90
CA PHE A 173 5.05 -12.97 8.23
C PHE A 173 5.01 -11.55 8.81
N VAL A 174 5.78 -11.29 9.86
CA VAL A 174 5.93 -9.92 10.40
C VAL A 174 7.12 -9.25 9.72
N VAL A 175 6.82 -8.27 8.86
CA VAL A 175 7.83 -7.44 8.19
C VAL A 175 7.47 -5.97 8.42
N PRO A 176 8.19 -5.26 9.29
CA PRO A 176 7.93 -3.86 9.55
C PRO A 176 8.08 -3.00 8.29
N THR A 177 7.20 -2.01 8.16
CA THR A 177 7.28 -1.04 7.06
C THR A 177 8.58 -0.24 7.17
N GLY A 178 9.39 -0.29 6.12
CA GLY A 178 10.66 0.45 6.06
C GLY A 178 10.45 1.95 5.95
N ILE A 179 11.28 2.72 6.67
CA ILE A 179 11.33 4.18 6.61
C ILE A 179 12.73 4.59 6.14
N ASP A 180 12.80 5.52 5.19
CA ASP A 180 14.07 6.12 4.77
C ASP A 180 14.52 7.15 5.82
N LEU A 181 15.43 6.73 6.71
CA LEU A 181 15.92 7.55 7.79
C LEU A 181 16.95 8.61 7.36
N ARG A 182 17.54 8.52 6.16
CA ARG A 182 18.60 9.42 5.70
C ARG A 182 18.18 10.89 5.75
N ARG A 183 16.90 11.19 5.46
CA ARG A 183 16.36 12.55 5.54
C ARG A 183 16.25 13.08 6.96
N PHE A 184 16.14 12.21 7.96
CA PHE A 184 16.01 12.56 9.37
C PHE A 184 17.34 12.53 10.13
N GLN A 185 18.37 11.89 9.55
CA GLN A 185 19.71 11.79 10.13
C GLN A 185 20.64 12.93 9.68
N GLN A 186 20.23 13.73 8.71
CA GLN A 186 20.99 14.90 8.30
C GLN A 186 20.94 15.95 9.40
N GLU A 187 22.10 16.42 9.85
CA GLU A 187 22.16 17.58 10.72
C GLU A 187 21.54 18.78 10.00
N GLY A 188 20.49 19.34 10.61
CA GLY A 188 19.84 20.52 10.08
C GLY A 188 20.79 21.74 10.14
N ASP A 189 20.69 22.63 9.15
CA ASP A 189 21.41 23.90 9.14
C ASP A 189 21.10 24.71 10.42
N PRO A 190 22.09 24.98 11.29
CA PRO A 190 21.89 25.71 12.54
C PRO A 190 21.29 27.10 12.33
N MET A 191 21.67 27.79 11.23
CA MET A 191 21.17 29.13 10.90
C MET A 191 19.67 29.06 10.56
N ARG A 192 19.25 28.12 9.70
CA ARG A 192 17.84 27.93 9.38
C ARG A 192 17.01 27.56 10.60
N ARG A 193 17.55 26.74 11.48
CA ARG A 193 16.90 26.37 12.74
C ARG A 193 16.70 27.59 13.64
N ALA A 194 17.72 28.44 13.79
CA ALA A 194 17.64 29.66 14.59
C ALA A 194 16.61 30.63 14.01
N VAL A 195 16.62 30.87 12.69
CA VAL A 195 15.66 31.73 12.00
C VAL A 195 14.22 31.22 12.17
N LEU A 196 13.99 29.92 12.01
CA LEU A 196 12.67 29.33 12.19
C LEU A 196 12.17 29.46 13.64
N ARG A 197 13.04 29.20 14.61
CA ARG A 197 12.68 29.37 16.04
C ARG A 197 12.31 30.82 16.35
N ALA A 198 13.12 31.75 15.88
CA ALA A 198 12.83 33.19 16.05
C ALA A 198 11.48 33.60 15.41
N SER A 199 11.19 33.11 14.19
CA SER A 199 9.92 33.40 13.51
C SER A 199 8.68 32.83 14.22
N LEU A 200 8.86 31.76 15.01
CA LEU A 200 7.81 31.11 15.81
C LEU A 200 7.79 31.59 17.27
N GLY A 201 8.67 32.53 17.66
CA GLY A 201 8.77 33.00 19.05
C GLY A 201 9.24 31.95 20.04
N ILE A 202 9.98 30.92 19.58
CA ILE A 202 10.45 29.82 20.42
C ILE A 202 11.85 30.14 20.96
N PRO A 203 12.04 30.27 22.28
CA PRO A 203 13.37 30.48 22.89
C PRO A 203 14.39 29.39 22.52
N ALA A 204 15.67 29.77 22.45
CA ALA A 204 16.73 28.86 22.01
C ALA A 204 16.90 27.63 22.92
N GLU A 205 16.68 27.83 24.21
CA GLU A 205 16.80 26.82 25.27
C GLU A 205 15.63 25.83 25.35
N ASN A 206 14.48 26.15 24.72
CA ASN A 206 13.32 25.29 24.84
C ASN A 206 13.47 24.03 23.98
N THR A 207 13.06 22.89 24.52
CA THR A 207 12.88 21.67 23.74
C THR A 207 11.60 21.77 22.89
N VAL A 208 11.71 21.49 21.60
CA VAL A 208 10.57 21.52 20.67
C VAL A 208 10.15 20.10 20.31
N LEU A 209 8.92 19.76 20.61
CA LEU A 209 8.29 18.52 20.19
C LEU A 209 7.37 18.81 18.99
N VAL A 210 7.61 18.11 17.89
CA VAL A 210 6.82 18.28 16.66
C VAL A 210 6.03 17.00 16.39
N CYS A 211 4.73 17.16 16.21
CA CYS A 211 3.84 16.09 15.75
C CYS A 211 3.23 16.51 14.39
N VAL A 212 3.43 15.66 13.38
CA VAL A 212 2.87 15.87 12.04
C VAL A 212 1.97 14.68 11.72
N GLY A 213 0.69 14.93 11.51
CA GLY A 213 -0.28 13.88 11.24
C GLY A 213 -1.54 14.43 10.58
N ARG A 214 -2.36 13.52 10.06
CA ARG A 214 -3.70 13.87 9.60
C ARG A 214 -4.61 14.01 10.82
N LEU A 215 -5.30 15.13 10.93
CA LEU A 215 -6.40 15.29 11.87
C LEU A 215 -7.58 14.49 11.33
N ALA A 216 -8.05 13.50 12.09
CA ALA A 216 -9.25 12.74 11.82
C ALA A 216 -10.20 12.93 13.02
N GLU A 217 -11.45 13.24 12.74
CA GLU A 217 -12.53 13.23 13.73
C GLU A 217 -12.99 11.80 14.01
#